data_cc033ccefbbb30da3cf6d7909c6c1268
#
_entry.id   cc033ccefbbb30da3cf6d7909c6c1268
#
_cell.length_a   1.000
_cell.length_b   1.000
_cell.length_c   1.000
_cell.angle_alpha   90.00
_cell.angle_beta   90.00
_cell.angle_gamma   90.00
#
_symmetry.space_group_name_H-M   'P 1'
#
loop_
_entity.id
_entity.type
_entity.pdbx_description
1 polymer ?
#
loop_
_entity_poly.entity_id
_entity_poly.type
_entity_poly.pdbx_seq_one_letter_code
_entity_poly.pdbx_strand_id
1 'polypeptide(L)'
;YKGSKEFVSEASKDAKWQLGYSQASLVPDDVLNGHYYLAGYLLQNFPSNTVETVLDDMKVRTVVLDDGRGKVVFSTIECIGIASEDIKQIRDRVAKELKDENIISVNVFATHCHSCIDTQGLWNPFFVKLAKNIGVTYSGKGEYSSGTDPKYMNFLFDKTTDTIVEAC
;
A
#
# COMPACT_ATOMS: atom_id res chain seq x y z
N TYR A 1 -13.94 -3.82 6.76
CA TYR A 1 -14.16 -2.68 7.67
C TYR A 1 -15.28 -1.78 7.14
N LYS A 2 -16.31 -1.58 7.94
CA LYS A 2 -17.47 -0.75 7.55
C LYS A 2 -17.40 0.64 8.15
N GLY A 3 -16.36 1.20 8.52
CA GLY A 3 -16.29 2.52 9.16
C GLY A 3 -17.41 2.77 10.18
N SER A 4 -17.12 3.35 11.30
CA SER A 4 -18.17 3.76 12.24
C SER A 4 -18.88 5.01 11.69
N LYS A 5 -20.21 5.00 11.72
CA LYS A 5 -21.03 6.19 11.45
C LYS A 5 -21.32 6.98 12.74
N GLU A 6 -20.94 6.42 13.85
CA GLU A 6 -21.18 7.00 15.18
C GLU A 6 -19.86 7.47 15.77
N PHE A 7 -19.89 8.56 16.50
CA PHE A 7 -18.74 8.97 17.29
C PHE A 7 -18.54 7.98 18.43
N VAL A 8 -17.28 7.67 18.69
CA VAL A 8 -16.91 6.81 19.82
C VAL A 8 -17.23 7.56 21.10
N SER A 9 -17.75 6.84 22.11
CA SER A 9 -18.02 7.41 23.43
C SER A 9 -16.75 8.03 24.05
N GLU A 10 -16.90 8.89 25.03
CA GLU A 10 -15.76 9.43 25.78
C GLU A 10 -14.98 8.31 26.46
N ALA A 11 -13.66 8.46 26.51
CA ALA A 11 -12.81 7.54 27.25
C ALA A 11 -13.12 7.60 28.76
N SER A 12 -12.91 6.50 29.47
CA SER A 12 -13.00 6.52 30.91
C SER A 12 -11.94 7.44 31.53
N LYS A 13 -12.21 8.00 32.71
CA LYS A 13 -11.27 8.91 33.39
C LYS A 13 -9.92 8.27 33.72
N ASP A 14 -9.89 6.94 33.84
CA ASP A 14 -8.71 6.16 34.17
C ASP A 14 -8.10 5.47 32.93
N ALA A 15 -8.59 5.78 31.72
CA ALA A 15 -8.08 5.22 30.47
C ALA A 15 -6.62 5.60 30.27
N LYS A 16 -5.83 4.61 29.87
CA LYS A 16 -4.42 4.79 29.51
C LYS A 16 -4.26 4.53 28.02
N TRP A 17 -3.45 5.37 27.38
CA TRP A 17 -3.05 5.15 26.02
C TRP A 17 -2.14 3.93 25.91
N GLN A 18 -2.48 3.07 24.98
CA GLN A 18 -1.62 1.99 24.51
C GLN A 18 -1.15 2.34 23.10
N LEU A 19 0.10 2.01 22.80
CA LEU A 19 0.72 2.24 21.52
C LEU A 19 1.34 0.94 21.03
N GLY A 20 0.92 0.50 19.84
CA GLY A 20 1.56 -0.57 19.10
C GLY A 20 2.36 -0.01 17.93
N TYR A 21 3.46 -0.67 17.56
CA TYR A 21 4.28 -0.30 16.42
C TYR A 21 4.86 -1.55 15.76
N SER A 22 4.83 -1.55 14.43
CA SER A 22 5.54 -2.55 13.62
C SER A 22 6.00 -1.94 12.30
N GLN A 23 6.96 -2.57 11.66
CA GLN A 23 7.42 -2.22 10.30
C GLN A 23 7.89 -3.46 9.54
N ALA A 24 7.78 -3.40 8.22
CA ALA A 24 8.31 -4.44 7.34
C ALA A 24 8.93 -3.83 6.09
N SER A 25 9.89 -4.56 5.51
CA SER A 25 10.43 -4.23 4.19
C SER A 25 9.40 -4.51 3.10
N LEU A 26 9.34 -3.60 2.13
CA LEU A 26 8.58 -3.73 0.88
C LEU A 26 9.48 -4.02 -0.32
N VAL A 27 10.75 -4.32 -0.09
CA VAL A 27 11.69 -4.75 -1.14
C VAL A 27 11.55 -6.26 -1.33
N PRO A 28 11.06 -6.74 -2.49
CA PRO A 28 11.00 -8.18 -2.76
C PRO A 28 12.39 -8.79 -2.90
N ASP A 29 12.56 -10.07 -2.57
CA ASP A 29 13.83 -10.78 -2.68
C ASP A 29 14.38 -10.81 -4.11
N ASP A 30 13.49 -10.76 -5.11
CA ASP A 30 13.81 -10.77 -6.53
C ASP A 30 13.85 -9.39 -7.19
N VAL A 31 13.96 -8.32 -6.40
CA VAL A 31 13.85 -6.92 -6.86
C VAL A 31 14.82 -6.55 -7.98
N LEU A 32 16.01 -7.15 -8.02
CA LEU A 32 17.04 -6.89 -9.03
C LEU A 32 16.93 -7.73 -10.30
N ASN A 33 15.85 -8.50 -10.46
CA ASN A 33 15.65 -9.37 -11.63
C ASN A 33 15.13 -8.62 -12.88
N GLY A 34 15.07 -7.28 -12.84
CA GLY A 34 14.79 -6.42 -14.00
C GLY A 34 13.33 -6.33 -14.44
N HIS A 35 12.37 -6.80 -13.64
CA HIS A 35 10.94 -6.76 -14.00
C HIS A 35 10.11 -5.79 -13.15
N TYR A 36 10.69 -5.16 -12.13
CA TYR A 36 10.04 -4.11 -11.35
C TYR A 36 10.38 -2.73 -11.91
N TYR A 37 9.37 -1.88 -12.01
CA TYR A 37 9.49 -0.52 -12.52
C TYR A 37 9.43 0.47 -11.37
N LEU A 38 10.26 1.51 -11.44
CA LEU A 38 10.22 2.61 -10.46
C LEU A 38 9.14 3.62 -10.84
N ALA A 39 8.32 3.96 -9.88
CA ALA A 39 7.42 5.10 -9.96
C ALA A 39 8.17 6.42 -9.71
N GLY A 40 7.78 7.47 -10.42
CA GLY A 40 8.42 8.77 -10.20
C GLY A 40 8.08 9.78 -11.29
N TYR A 41 9.09 10.22 -12.02
CA TYR A 41 8.95 11.28 -13.02
C TYR A 41 8.66 10.70 -14.39
N LEU A 42 7.44 10.90 -14.89
CA LEU A 42 6.99 10.38 -16.19
C LEU A 42 7.85 10.78 -17.39
N LEU A 43 8.56 11.91 -17.29
CA LEU A 43 9.29 12.49 -18.43
C LEU A 43 10.79 12.28 -18.41
N GLN A 44 11.38 11.86 -17.28
CA GLN A 44 12.85 11.82 -17.17
C GLN A 44 13.46 10.51 -17.63
N ASN A 45 12.72 9.40 -17.58
CA ASN A 45 13.27 8.06 -17.86
C ASN A 45 12.34 7.22 -18.73
N PHE A 46 11.84 7.82 -19.79
CA PHE A 46 11.08 7.12 -20.79
C PHE A 46 12.04 6.38 -21.73
N PRO A 47 12.00 5.05 -21.92
CA PRO A 47 10.79 4.21 -21.87
C PRO A 47 10.65 3.27 -20.69
N SER A 48 11.59 3.12 -19.78
CA SER A 48 11.41 2.24 -18.61
C SER A 48 12.50 2.45 -17.57
N ASN A 49 12.09 2.66 -16.33
CA ASN A 49 12.97 2.65 -15.17
C ASN A 49 12.79 1.33 -14.42
N THR A 50 13.51 0.32 -14.83
CA THR A 50 13.60 -0.89 -14.02
C THR A 50 14.50 -0.66 -12.81
N VAL A 51 14.23 -1.38 -11.73
CA VAL A 51 15.10 -1.35 -10.55
C VAL A 51 16.45 -1.94 -10.89
N GLU A 52 17.51 -1.15 -10.73
CA GLU A 52 18.91 -1.58 -10.97
C GLU A 52 19.69 -1.76 -9.69
N THR A 53 19.35 -0.99 -8.65
CA THR A 53 20.01 -1.06 -7.33
C THR A 53 19.01 -0.77 -6.22
N VAL A 54 19.32 -1.20 -5.01
CA VAL A 54 18.62 -0.82 -3.78
C VAL A 54 19.62 -0.03 -2.92
N LEU A 55 19.36 1.25 -2.73
CA LEU A 55 20.18 2.12 -1.88
C LEU A 55 19.67 2.10 -0.44
N ASP A 56 18.35 2.22 -0.29
CA ASP A 56 17.65 2.19 0.99
C ASP A 56 16.47 1.23 0.91
N ASP A 57 16.08 0.70 2.06
CA ASP A 57 14.94 -0.18 2.18
C ASP A 57 13.63 0.61 2.09
N MET A 58 12.71 0.17 1.22
CA MET A 58 11.32 0.65 1.22
C MET A 58 10.56 -0.04 2.35
N LYS A 59 9.78 0.72 3.11
CA LYS A 59 9.07 0.16 4.27
C LYS A 59 7.59 0.51 4.29
N VAL A 60 6.85 -0.38 4.92
CA VAL A 60 5.58 -0.04 5.56
C VAL A 60 5.83 0.12 7.06
N ARG A 61 5.24 1.16 7.65
CA ARG A 61 5.29 1.40 9.10
C ARG A 61 3.88 1.58 9.62
N THR A 62 3.56 0.86 10.68
CA THR A 62 2.25 0.89 11.31
C THR A 62 2.36 1.35 12.76
N VAL A 63 1.48 2.27 13.13
CA VAL A 63 1.24 2.69 14.50
C VAL A 63 -0.21 2.42 14.84
N VAL A 64 -0.45 1.83 15.99
CA VAL A 64 -1.78 1.61 16.54
C VAL A 64 -1.92 2.36 17.84
N LEU A 65 -3.02 3.10 17.99
CA LEU A 65 -3.37 3.81 19.21
C LEU A 65 -4.67 3.25 19.77
N ASP A 66 -4.69 2.97 21.08
CA ASP A 66 -5.88 2.55 21.81
C ASP A 66 -5.94 3.29 23.17
N ASP A 67 -7.06 3.88 23.48
CA ASP A 67 -7.36 4.51 24.78
C ASP A 67 -8.39 3.71 25.58
N GLY A 68 -8.58 2.43 25.27
CA GLY A 68 -9.55 1.53 25.86
C GLY A 68 -10.93 1.54 25.19
N ARG A 69 -11.14 2.38 24.17
CA ARG A 69 -12.37 2.42 23.37
C ARG A 69 -12.27 1.60 22.08
N GLY A 70 -11.05 1.24 21.69
CA GLY A 70 -10.72 0.48 20.50
C GLY A 70 -9.53 1.07 19.73
N LYS A 71 -9.04 0.30 18.81
CA LYS A 71 -7.79 0.55 18.09
C LYS A 71 -8.00 1.41 16.87
N VAL A 72 -7.19 2.46 16.75
CA VAL A 72 -7.06 3.28 15.54
C VAL A 72 -5.71 3.00 14.90
N VAL A 73 -5.73 2.48 13.68
CA VAL A 73 -4.54 2.07 12.94
C VAL A 73 -4.13 3.17 11.96
N PHE A 74 -2.84 3.52 11.95
CA PHE A 74 -2.19 4.36 10.97
C PHE A 74 -1.05 3.58 10.33
N SER A 75 -1.19 3.24 9.04
CA SER A 75 -0.18 2.52 8.28
C SER A 75 0.31 3.37 7.13
N THR A 76 1.62 3.62 7.09
CA THR A 76 2.26 4.45 6.07
C THR A 76 3.13 3.57 5.17
N ILE A 77 2.86 3.61 3.88
CA ILE A 77 3.54 2.83 2.84
C ILE A 77 4.47 3.74 2.06
N GLU A 78 5.73 3.39 1.95
CA GLU A 78 6.69 4.06 1.07
C GLU A 78 6.42 3.66 -0.38
N CYS A 79 5.55 4.44 -1.05
CA CYS A 79 5.18 4.29 -2.44
C CYS A 79 4.73 5.64 -3.02
N ILE A 80 4.59 5.72 -4.34
CA ILE A 80 4.13 6.93 -5.04
C ILE A 80 2.67 7.26 -4.72
N GLY A 81 1.86 6.25 -4.54
CA GLY A 81 0.43 6.35 -4.26
C GLY A 81 -0.18 4.98 -4.09
N ILE A 82 -1.36 4.94 -3.49
CA ILE A 82 -2.12 3.70 -3.32
C ILE A 82 -3.59 3.98 -3.66
N ALA A 83 -4.19 3.14 -4.49
CA ALA A 83 -5.57 3.30 -4.91
C ALA A 83 -6.56 2.91 -3.81
N SER A 84 -7.78 3.45 -3.88
CA SER A 84 -8.84 3.12 -2.90
C SER A 84 -9.19 1.63 -2.87
N GLU A 85 -9.14 0.96 -4.02
CA GLU A 85 -9.38 -0.48 -4.11
C GLU A 85 -8.27 -1.29 -3.45
N ASP A 86 -7.02 -0.84 -3.52
CA ASP A 86 -5.88 -1.47 -2.84
C ASP A 86 -6.01 -1.30 -1.32
N ILE A 87 -6.39 -0.11 -0.86
CA ILE A 87 -6.68 0.14 0.57
C ILE A 87 -7.82 -0.77 1.03
N LYS A 88 -8.83 -0.98 0.19
CA LYS A 88 -9.92 -1.91 0.50
C LYS A 88 -9.41 -3.35 0.66
N GLN A 89 -8.52 -3.81 -0.21
CA GLN A 89 -7.90 -5.15 -0.10
C GLN A 89 -7.17 -5.32 1.24
N ILE A 90 -6.40 -4.32 1.66
CA ILE A 90 -5.72 -4.33 2.96
C ILE A 90 -6.76 -4.40 4.10
N ARG A 91 -7.78 -3.55 4.06
CA ARG A 91 -8.84 -3.53 5.09
C ARG A 91 -9.60 -4.84 5.19
N ASP A 92 -9.90 -5.47 4.06
CA ASP A 92 -10.62 -6.75 4.02
C ASP A 92 -9.75 -7.87 4.65
N ARG A 93 -8.42 -7.88 4.42
CA ARG A 93 -7.47 -8.80 5.04
C ARG A 93 -7.36 -8.56 6.54
N VAL A 94 -7.18 -7.31 6.97
CA VAL A 94 -7.15 -6.93 8.39
C VAL A 94 -8.43 -7.35 9.12
N ALA A 95 -9.59 -7.09 8.52
CA ALA A 95 -10.87 -7.46 9.11
C ALA A 95 -11.04 -8.98 9.28
N LYS A 96 -10.40 -9.77 8.44
CA LYS A 96 -10.38 -11.24 8.54
C LYS A 96 -9.45 -11.72 9.65
N GLU A 97 -8.22 -11.18 9.70
CA GLU A 97 -7.19 -11.60 10.66
C GLU A 97 -7.52 -11.13 12.11
N LEU A 98 -8.05 -9.91 12.23
CA LEU A 98 -8.36 -9.26 13.51
C LEU A 98 -9.88 -9.19 13.78
N LYS A 99 -10.62 -10.22 13.39
CA LYS A 99 -12.10 -10.27 13.50
C LYS A 99 -12.61 -10.09 14.93
N ASP A 100 -11.83 -10.53 15.92
CA ASP A 100 -12.19 -10.51 17.34
C ASP A 100 -11.63 -9.26 18.06
N GLU A 101 -10.89 -8.40 17.33
CA GLU A 101 -10.31 -7.17 17.85
C GLU A 101 -11.25 -5.98 17.61
N ASN A 102 -11.27 -5.05 18.55
CA ASN A 102 -12.05 -3.83 18.42
C ASN A 102 -11.31 -2.77 17.59
N ILE A 103 -11.33 -2.91 16.26
CA ILE A 103 -10.71 -1.96 15.33
C ILE A 103 -11.73 -0.88 14.96
N ILE A 104 -11.47 0.35 15.37
CA ILE A 104 -12.30 1.53 15.03
C ILE A 104 -12.04 1.97 13.58
N SER A 105 -10.76 2.08 13.21
CA SER A 105 -10.39 2.52 11.86
C SER A 105 -9.02 1.96 11.43
N VAL A 106 -8.91 1.72 10.13
CA VAL A 106 -7.64 1.40 9.46
C VAL A 106 -7.38 2.49 8.42
N ASN A 107 -6.38 3.32 8.69
CA ASN A 107 -5.99 4.44 7.85
C ASN A 107 -4.66 4.10 7.17
N VAL A 108 -4.66 4.09 5.84
CA VAL A 108 -3.49 3.75 5.03
C VAL A 108 -3.09 4.97 4.21
N PHE A 109 -1.80 5.30 4.21
CA PHE A 109 -1.24 6.47 3.56
C PHE A 109 -0.05 6.08 2.68
N ALA A 110 0.12 6.79 1.58
CA ALA A 110 1.34 6.76 0.78
C ALA A 110 2.25 7.93 1.18
N THR A 111 3.56 7.71 1.22
CA THR A 111 4.54 8.78 1.47
C THR A 111 4.78 9.67 0.26
N HIS A 112 4.28 9.28 -0.90
CA HIS A 112 4.55 9.89 -2.20
C HIS A 112 6.02 9.82 -2.62
N CYS A 113 6.67 8.70 -2.32
CA CYS A 113 8.07 8.44 -2.68
C CYS A 113 8.20 8.21 -4.18
N HIS A 114 9.12 8.94 -4.82
CA HIS A 114 9.38 8.89 -6.27
C HIS A 114 10.54 7.96 -6.65
N SER A 115 10.95 7.06 -5.78
CA SER A 115 12.01 6.06 -6.02
C SER A 115 11.60 4.68 -5.50
N CYS A 116 10.31 4.41 -5.45
CA CYS A 116 9.74 3.14 -5.03
C CYS A 116 9.16 2.36 -6.22
N ILE A 117 8.89 1.08 -6.03
CA ILE A 117 8.25 0.26 -7.07
C ILE A 117 6.86 0.82 -7.40
N ASP A 118 6.51 0.76 -8.68
CA ASP A 118 5.25 1.29 -9.21
C ASP A 118 4.02 0.57 -8.63
N THR A 119 3.20 1.31 -7.88
CA THR A 119 1.94 0.87 -7.29
C THR A 119 0.71 1.44 -8.00
N GLN A 120 0.89 2.20 -9.08
CA GLN A 120 -0.22 2.83 -9.82
C GLN A 120 -0.29 2.39 -11.29
N GLY A 121 0.69 1.63 -11.78
CA GLY A 121 0.69 1.10 -13.14
C GLY A 121 0.97 2.12 -14.23
N LEU A 122 1.60 3.26 -13.88
CA LEU A 122 1.84 4.35 -14.82
C LEU A 122 3.26 4.32 -15.44
N TRP A 123 4.19 3.63 -14.79
CA TRP A 123 5.62 3.67 -15.17
C TRP A 123 6.12 2.39 -15.84
N ASN A 124 5.25 1.46 -16.16
CA ASN A 124 5.58 0.23 -16.85
C ASN A 124 5.48 0.35 -18.38
N PRO A 125 5.95 -0.65 -19.16
CA PRO A 125 5.92 -0.61 -20.63
C PRO A 125 4.54 -0.50 -21.26
N PHE A 126 3.48 -0.84 -20.51
CA PHE A 126 2.11 -0.70 -21.01
C PHE A 126 1.78 0.75 -21.32
N PHE A 127 2.11 1.67 -20.39
CA PHE A 127 1.86 3.11 -20.60
C PHE A 127 2.69 3.67 -21.75
N VAL A 128 3.92 3.17 -21.91
CA VAL A 128 4.77 3.50 -23.05
C VAL A 128 4.15 3.07 -24.38
N LYS A 129 3.62 1.84 -24.44
CA LYS A 129 2.93 1.34 -25.63
C LYS A 129 1.66 2.13 -25.91
N LEU A 130 0.89 2.45 -24.88
CA LEU A 130 -0.33 3.25 -25.01
C LEU A 130 -0.01 4.67 -25.53
N ALA A 131 0.99 5.34 -24.98
CA ALA A 131 1.41 6.67 -25.40
C ALA A 131 1.95 6.70 -26.84
N LYS A 132 2.64 5.64 -27.27
CA LYS A 132 3.13 5.50 -28.65
C LYS A 132 2.03 5.20 -29.67
N ASN A 133 0.94 4.59 -29.22
CA ASN A 133 -0.20 4.18 -30.05
C ASN A 133 -1.42 5.07 -29.80
N ILE A 134 -1.25 6.40 -29.71
CA ILE A 134 -2.35 7.35 -29.61
C ILE A 134 -3.29 7.09 -30.80
N GLY A 135 -4.46 6.53 -30.55
CA GLY A 135 -5.45 6.14 -31.56
C GLY A 135 -5.89 4.68 -31.48
N VAL A 136 -5.22 3.86 -30.66
CA VAL A 136 -5.70 2.50 -30.39
C VAL A 136 -6.71 2.57 -29.25
N THR A 137 -7.95 2.25 -29.57
CA THR A 137 -9.02 2.10 -28.58
C THR A 137 -8.66 0.93 -27.67
N TYR A 138 -8.49 1.17 -26.38
CA TYR A 138 -8.32 0.13 -25.38
C TYR A 138 -9.54 -0.78 -25.38
N SER A 139 -9.36 -2.03 -25.82
CA SER A 139 -10.49 -2.98 -25.98
C SER A 139 -10.87 -3.70 -24.69
N GLY A 140 -10.20 -3.44 -23.59
CA GLY A 140 -10.47 -4.06 -22.28
C GLY A 140 -10.14 -5.56 -22.18
N LYS A 141 -9.55 -6.15 -23.21
CA LYS A 141 -9.22 -7.59 -23.27
C LYS A 141 -7.72 -7.88 -23.16
N GLY A 142 -6.94 -6.98 -22.61
CA GLY A 142 -5.51 -7.18 -22.42
C GLY A 142 -5.18 -7.71 -21.02
N GLU A 143 -4.04 -8.38 -20.89
CA GLU A 143 -3.47 -8.90 -19.65
C GLU A 143 -3.11 -7.81 -18.61
N TYR A 144 -3.41 -6.55 -18.89
CA TYR A 144 -3.01 -5.36 -18.12
C TYR A 144 -4.22 -4.56 -17.65
N SER A 145 -5.01 -5.13 -16.74
CA SER A 145 -6.18 -4.42 -16.21
C SER A 145 -5.83 -3.22 -15.32
N SER A 146 -4.65 -3.19 -14.72
CA SER A 146 -4.21 -2.11 -13.83
C SER A 146 -2.81 -1.55 -14.14
N GLY A 147 -2.00 -2.25 -14.94
CA GLY A 147 -0.59 -1.89 -15.20
C GLY A 147 0.37 -2.13 -14.03
N THR A 148 -0.11 -2.44 -12.85
CA THR A 148 0.72 -2.83 -11.71
C THR A 148 1.10 -4.31 -11.78
N ASP A 149 2.22 -4.69 -11.13
CA ASP A 149 2.59 -6.08 -10.95
C ASP A 149 1.69 -6.73 -9.88
N PRO A 150 0.83 -7.70 -10.22
CA PRO A 150 -0.08 -8.31 -9.25
C PRO A 150 0.66 -9.08 -8.14
N LYS A 151 1.85 -9.65 -8.43
CA LYS A 151 2.67 -10.36 -7.45
C LYS A 151 3.19 -9.36 -6.40
N TYR A 152 3.71 -8.22 -6.87
CA TYR A 152 4.17 -7.17 -5.97
C TYR A 152 3.04 -6.57 -5.15
N MET A 153 1.89 -6.28 -5.76
CA MET A 153 0.75 -5.72 -5.04
C MET A 153 0.25 -6.67 -3.94
N ASN A 154 0.17 -7.97 -4.21
CA ASN A 154 -0.18 -8.94 -3.17
C ASN A 154 0.85 -9.01 -2.05
N PHE A 155 2.14 -9.01 -2.37
CA PHE A 155 3.22 -8.93 -1.38
C PHE A 155 3.11 -7.67 -0.50
N LEU A 156 2.85 -6.51 -1.10
CA LEU A 156 2.63 -5.25 -0.39
C LEU A 156 1.41 -5.33 0.55
N PHE A 157 0.30 -5.91 0.08
CA PHE A 157 -0.90 -6.08 0.90
C PHE A 157 -0.66 -7.02 2.07
N ASP A 158 0.04 -8.13 1.86
CA ASP A 158 0.38 -9.09 2.91
C ASP A 158 1.28 -8.42 3.97
N LYS A 159 2.38 -7.79 3.53
CA LYS A 159 3.30 -7.09 4.45
C LYS A 159 2.61 -5.98 5.23
N THR A 160 1.72 -5.22 4.60
CA THR A 160 0.95 -4.17 5.29
C THR A 160 -0.02 -4.78 6.31
N THR A 161 -0.69 -5.86 5.95
CA THR A 161 -1.59 -6.57 6.87
C THR A 161 -0.82 -7.14 8.06
N ASP A 162 0.32 -7.81 7.80
CA ASP A 162 1.17 -8.38 8.84
C ASP A 162 1.63 -7.33 9.87
N THR A 163 2.08 -6.15 9.39
CA THR A 163 2.48 -5.07 10.30
C THR A 163 1.31 -4.54 11.14
N ILE A 164 0.10 -4.53 10.58
CA ILE A 164 -1.10 -4.12 11.34
C ILE A 164 -1.44 -5.16 12.40
N VAL A 165 -1.39 -6.45 12.05
CA VAL A 165 -1.64 -7.55 12.98
C VAL A 165 -0.60 -7.53 14.11
N GLU A 166 0.67 -7.36 13.79
CA GLU A 166 1.76 -7.32 14.78
C GLU A 166 1.67 -6.10 15.72
N ALA A 167 1.22 -4.95 15.21
CA ALA A 167 1.09 -3.73 16.00
C ALA A 167 -0.18 -3.72 16.88
N CYS A 168 -1.18 -4.55 16.57
CA CYS A 168 -2.43 -4.64 17.34
C CYS A 168 -2.32 -5.55 18.55
#